data_22f1fbf9d611ad1a08a54dc56906d9bb
#
_entry.id   22f1fbf9d611ad1a08a54dc56906d9bb
#
_cell.length_a   1.000
_cell.length_b   1.000
_cell.length_c   1.000
_cell.angle_alpha   90.00
_cell.angle_beta   90.00
_cell.angle_gamma   90.00
#
_symmetry.space_group_name_H-M   'P 1'
#
loop_
_entity.id
_entity.type
_entity.pdbx_description
1 polymer ?
#
loop_
_entity_poly.entity_id
_entity_poly.type
_entity_poly.pdbx_seq_one_letter_code
_entity_poly.pdbx_strand_id
1 'polypeptide(L)'
;MTPLKRILLVEDNPRDAEIALRGLNEYNLANEVMHLHDGVEALDYLYRRGDFADRESGHPALVMLDLKMPRLDGMDVLRQVKGDPALRMIPIVVMTSSREEPDLERAYELGANAYVVKPVKFKEFIDAVKQVGSFWAVINEPPPVASSVASKKAS
;
A
#
# COMPACT_ATOMS: atom_id res chain seq x y z
N MET A 1 -14.11 -9.73 11.76
CA MET A 1 -13.39 -8.48 11.94
C MET A 1 -13.28 -7.74 10.64
N THR A 2 -13.58 -6.47 10.67
CA THR A 2 -13.56 -5.65 9.45
C THR A 2 -12.12 -5.23 9.14
N PRO A 3 -11.64 -5.46 7.94
CA PRO A 3 -10.29 -5.02 7.60
C PRO A 3 -10.19 -3.51 7.64
N LEU A 4 -9.02 -3.00 7.96
CA LEU A 4 -8.79 -1.57 7.93
C LEU A 4 -8.69 -1.14 6.48
N LYS A 5 -9.38 -0.06 6.14
CA LYS A 5 -9.26 0.51 4.80
C LYS A 5 -8.17 1.57 4.81
N ARG A 6 -7.05 1.25 5.40
CA ARG A 6 -5.94 2.19 5.51
C ARG A 6 -4.87 1.87 4.49
N ILE A 7 -4.32 2.90 3.90
CA ILE A 7 -3.21 2.76 2.99
C ILE A 7 -1.97 3.24 3.70
N LEU A 8 -0.92 2.43 3.70
CA LEU A 8 0.37 2.87 4.18
C LEU A 8 1.15 3.41 3.00
N LEU A 9 1.63 4.64 3.12
CA LEU A 9 2.50 5.23 2.12
C LEU A 9 3.87 5.32 2.74
N VAL A 10 4.81 4.50 2.29
CA VAL A 10 6.16 4.45 2.85
C VAL A 10 7.08 5.15 1.85
N GLU A 11 7.41 6.39 2.15
CA GLU A 11 8.12 7.27 1.23
C GLU A 11 8.91 8.30 2.01
N ASP A 12 10.23 8.35 1.83
CA ASP A 12 11.08 9.27 2.55
C ASP A 12 11.18 10.65 1.90
N ASN A 13 10.87 10.78 0.62
CA ASN A 13 10.97 12.04 -0.08
C ASN A 13 9.67 12.83 0.09
N PRO A 14 9.70 13.99 0.75
CA PRO A 14 8.45 14.73 1.01
C PRO A 14 7.72 15.17 -0.24
N ARG A 15 8.45 15.48 -1.30
CA ARG A 15 7.82 15.90 -2.54
C ARG A 15 7.08 14.75 -3.20
N ASP A 16 7.71 13.59 -3.24
CA ASP A 16 7.06 12.41 -3.82
C ASP A 16 5.86 11.99 -2.96
N ALA A 17 5.98 12.11 -1.65
CA ALA A 17 4.86 11.80 -0.77
C ALA A 17 3.68 12.75 -1.02
N GLU A 18 3.96 14.03 -1.21
CA GLU A 18 2.90 14.98 -1.47
C GLU A 18 2.19 14.68 -2.79
N ILE A 19 2.95 14.35 -3.82
CA ILE A 19 2.37 14.00 -5.10
C ILE A 19 1.49 12.76 -4.97
N ALA A 20 1.96 11.76 -4.24
CA ALA A 20 1.19 10.55 -4.04
C ALA A 20 -0.11 10.84 -3.28
N LEU A 21 -0.04 11.65 -2.23
CA LEU A 21 -1.23 11.98 -1.46
C LEU A 21 -2.25 12.73 -2.30
N ARG A 22 -1.80 13.64 -3.15
CA ARG A 22 -2.71 14.36 -4.03
C ARG A 22 -3.38 13.43 -5.02
N GLY A 23 -2.62 12.51 -5.58
CA GLY A 23 -3.19 11.54 -6.53
C GLY A 23 -4.20 10.63 -5.88
N LEU A 24 -3.88 10.15 -4.68
CA LEU A 24 -4.82 9.29 -3.97
C LEU A 24 -6.11 10.04 -3.67
N ASN A 25 -6.00 11.31 -3.29
CA ASN A 25 -7.19 12.11 -3.02
C ASN A 25 -8.02 12.33 -4.27
N GLU A 26 -7.36 12.54 -5.40
CA GLU A 26 -8.08 12.77 -6.66
C GLU A 26 -8.93 11.57 -7.05
N TYR A 27 -8.49 10.38 -6.75
CA TYR A 27 -9.24 9.17 -7.08
C TYR A 27 -10.04 8.62 -5.88
N ASN A 28 -10.19 9.43 -4.86
CA ASN A 28 -10.98 9.07 -3.66
C ASN A 28 -10.42 7.86 -2.92
N LEU A 29 -9.10 7.73 -2.92
CA LEU A 29 -8.44 6.61 -2.25
C LEU A 29 -7.69 7.06 -1.00
N ALA A 30 -7.81 8.33 -0.60
CA ALA A 30 -7.04 8.86 0.51
C ALA A 30 -7.78 8.91 1.83
N ASN A 31 -8.80 8.07 2.02
CA ASN A 31 -9.59 8.11 3.23
C ASN A 31 -8.77 8.01 4.49
N GLU A 32 -7.86 7.09 4.51
CA GLU A 32 -7.01 6.93 5.66
C GLU A 32 -5.63 6.54 5.15
N VAL A 33 -4.78 7.53 4.96
CA VAL A 33 -3.42 7.26 4.53
C VAL A 33 -2.51 7.56 5.71
N MET A 34 -1.70 6.59 6.07
CA MET A 34 -0.67 6.77 7.07
C MET A 34 0.65 6.90 6.32
N HIS A 35 1.29 8.07 6.43
CA HIS A 35 2.56 8.30 5.77
C HIS A 35 3.69 7.95 6.71
N LEU A 36 4.53 7.02 6.31
CA LEU A 36 5.70 6.60 7.06
C LEU A 36 6.94 6.94 6.23
N HIS A 37 8.05 7.17 6.89
CA HIS A 37 9.21 7.79 6.25
C HIS A 37 10.33 6.82 5.90
N ASP A 38 10.32 5.61 6.43
CA ASP A 38 11.35 4.64 6.08
C ASP A 38 10.90 3.21 6.44
N GLY A 39 11.75 2.26 6.13
CA GLY A 39 11.40 0.86 6.32
C GLY A 39 11.27 0.44 7.77
N VAL A 40 12.01 1.10 8.68
CA VAL A 40 11.91 0.76 10.10
C VAL A 40 10.52 1.15 10.60
N GLU A 41 10.05 2.36 10.25
CA GLU A 41 8.71 2.78 10.63
C GLU A 41 7.66 1.85 10.04
N ALA A 42 7.86 1.42 8.79
CA ALA A 42 6.90 0.54 8.16
C ALA A 42 6.77 -0.78 8.92
N LEU A 43 7.88 -1.38 9.27
CA LEU A 43 7.84 -2.64 10.01
C LEU A 43 7.29 -2.45 11.41
N ASP A 44 7.65 -1.34 12.08
CA ASP A 44 7.09 -1.07 13.40
C ASP A 44 5.57 -0.94 13.34
N TYR A 45 5.06 -0.29 12.29
CA TYR A 45 3.62 -0.17 12.13
C TYR A 45 2.98 -1.54 11.91
N LEU A 46 3.56 -2.32 11.01
CA LEU A 46 2.95 -3.61 10.66
C LEU A 46 2.99 -4.60 11.82
N TYR A 47 4.05 -4.57 12.61
CA TYR A 47 4.18 -5.46 13.76
C TYR A 47 3.61 -4.86 15.04
N ARG A 48 3.08 -3.64 14.97
CA ARG A 48 2.49 -2.97 16.15
C ARG A 48 3.49 -2.88 17.29
N ARG A 49 4.65 -2.32 17.00
CA ARG A 49 5.68 -2.14 18.00
C ARG A 49 6.21 -0.72 17.95
N GLY A 50 7.07 -0.34 18.89
CA GLY A 50 7.61 1.01 18.97
C GLY A 50 6.49 2.03 19.10
N ASP A 51 6.54 3.06 18.30
CA ASP A 51 5.54 4.13 18.35
C ASP A 51 4.15 3.66 17.96
N PHE A 52 4.04 2.48 17.38
CA PHE A 52 2.75 1.97 16.90
C PHE A 52 2.20 0.83 17.74
N ALA A 53 2.76 0.63 18.94
CA ALA A 53 2.35 -0.47 19.79
C ALA A 53 0.88 -0.41 20.17
N ASP A 54 0.34 0.80 20.30
CA ASP A 54 -1.04 0.98 20.73
C ASP A 54 -2.03 1.21 19.61
N ARG A 55 -1.60 1.10 18.34
CA ARG A 55 -2.55 1.35 17.26
C ARG A 55 -3.60 0.24 17.17
N GLU A 56 -4.69 0.56 16.52
CA GLU A 56 -5.73 -0.43 16.27
C GLU A 56 -5.17 -1.65 15.58
N SER A 57 -5.68 -2.82 15.91
CA SER A 57 -5.26 -4.05 15.25
C SER A 57 -5.83 -4.11 13.84
N GLY A 58 -5.29 -4.97 13.05
CA GLY A 58 -5.71 -5.16 11.67
C GLY A 58 -4.61 -4.73 10.71
N HIS A 59 -4.65 -5.26 9.51
CA HIS A 59 -3.64 -4.96 8.50
C HIS A 59 -4.14 -3.87 7.56
N PRO A 60 -3.25 -3.05 7.03
CA PRO A 60 -3.69 -2.08 6.03
C PRO A 60 -4.21 -2.78 4.78
N ALA A 61 -5.02 -2.07 4.03
CA ALA A 61 -5.55 -2.61 2.79
C ALA A 61 -4.48 -2.63 1.70
N LEU A 62 -3.49 -1.76 1.80
CA LEU A 62 -2.44 -1.64 0.81
C LEU A 62 -1.23 -0.97 1.40
N VAL A 63 -0.05 -1.40 0.99
CA VAL A 63 1.19 -0.70 1.28
C VAL A 63 1.76 -0.19 -0.03
N MET A 64 1.96 1.12 -0.15
CA MET A 64 2.67 1.73 -1.27
C MET A 64 4.09 1.95 -0.78
N LEU A 65 5.06 1.31 -1.40
CA LEU A 65 6.39 1.19 -0.84
C LEU A 65 7.45 1.65 -1.81
N ASP A 66 8.23 2.66 -1.42
CA ASP A 66 9.38 3.07 -2.20
C ASP A 66 10.54 2.10 -1.92
N LEU A 67 11.34 1.79 -2.92
CA LEU A 67 12.47 0.89 -2.73
C LEU A 67 13.67 1.57 -2.12
N LYS A 68 13.92 2.84 -2.43
CA LYS A 68 15.16 3.50 -2.01
C LYS A 68 14.88 4.42 -0.84
N MET A 69 15.18 3.97 0.35
CA MET A 69 14.94 4.72 1.57
C MET A 69 16.07 4.52 2.54
N PRO A 70 16.28 5.46 3.47
CA PRO A 70 17.33 5.30 4.48
C PRO A 70 16.93 4.26 5.53
N ARG A 71 17.90 3.87 6.29
CA ARG A 71 17.84 2.90 7.39
C ARG A 71 17.53 1.50 6.90
N LEU A 72 16.32 1.25 6.47
CA LEU A 72 15.92 -0.06 5.96
C LEU A 72 15.20 0.20 4.66
N ASP A 73 15.69 -0.32 3.55
CA ASP A 73 15.10 0.01 2.26
C ASP A 73 13.86 -0.85 1.96
N GLY A 74 13.22 -0.51 0.85
CA GLY A 74 11.96 -1.17 0.52
C GLY A 74 12.10 -2.63 0.16
N MET A 75 13.24 -3.04 -0.42
CA MET A 75 13.43 -4.45 -0.72
C MET A 75 13.48 -5.27 0.57
N ASP A 76 14.11 -4.72 1.61
CA ASP A 76 14.16 -5.40 2.89
C ASP A 76 12.77 -5.52 3.53
N VAL A 77 11.98 -4.45 3.44
CA VAL A 77 10.61 -4.47 3.94
C VAL A 77 9.80 -5.52 3.18
N LEU A 78 9.91 -5.52 1.86
CA LEU A 78 9.17 -6.44 1.01
C LEU A 78 9.53 -7.89 1.36
N ARG A 79 10.82 -8.17 1.49
CA ARG A 79 11.27 -9.51 1.82
C ARG A 79 10.70 -9.96 3.16
N GLN A 80 10.74 -9.09 4.14
CA GLN A 80 10.29 -9.45 5.47
C GLN A 80 8.78 -9.66 5.53
N VAL A 81 8.02 -8.77 4.91
CA VAL A 81 6.57 -8.87 4.92
C VAL A 81 6.11 -10.11 4.16
N LYS A 82 6.65 -10.32 2.97
CA LYS A 82 6.21 -11.45 2.15
C LYS A 82 6.74 -12.79 2.66
N GLY A 83 7.77 -12.76 3.49
CA GLY A 83 8.28 -13.97 4.11
C GLY A 83 7.58 -14.33 5.42
N ASP A 84 6.71 -13.46 5.92
CA ASP A 84 6.05 -13.68 7.20
C ASP A 84 4.62 -14.15 6.95
N PRO A 85 4.26 -15.37 7.39
CA PRO A 85 2.91 -15.86 7.17
C PRO A 85 1.81 -14.94 7.71
N ALA A 86 2.12 -14.15 8.73
CA ALA A 86 1.13 -13.25 9.32
C ALA A 86 0.92 -11.99 8.47
N LEU A 87 1.86 -11.64 7.61
CA LEU A 87 1.81 -10.38 6.86
C LEU A 87 1.76 -10.55 5.35
N ARG A 88 2.08 -11.73 4.87
CA ARG A 88 2.31 -11.89 3.42
C ARG A 88 1.11 -11.62 2.55
N MET A 89 -0.08 -11.64 3.13
CA MET A 89 -1.29 -11.39 2.33
C MET A 89 -1.54 -9.90 2.09
N ILE A 90 -0.80 -9.03 2.76
CA ILE A 90 -1.00 -7.59 2.59
C ILE A 90 -0.53 -7.21 1.19
N PRO A 91 -1.36 -6.57 0.38
CA PRO A 91 -0.92 -6.16 -0.96
C PRO A 91 0.15 -5.08 -0.87
N ILE A 92 1.22 -5.24 -1.63
CA ILE A 92 2.30 -4.26 -1.69
C ILE A 92 2.49 -3.82 -3.13
N VAL A 93 2.36 -2.51 -3.36
CA VAL A 93 2.66 -1.91 -4.64
C VAL A 93 3.95 -1.14 -4.47
N VAL A 94 4.98 -1.52 -5.23
CA VAL A 94 6.26 -0.86 -5.18
C VAL A 94 6.21 0.39 -6.06
N MET A 95 6.67 1.52 -5.53
CA MET A 95 6.79 2.75 -6.30
C MET A 95 8.24 3.17 -6.24
N THR A 96 8.89 3.33 -7.37
CA THR A 96 10.30 3.67 -7.35
C THR A 96 10.69 4.36 -8.64
N SER A 97 11.74 5.18 -8.59
CA SER A 97 12.28 5.78 -9.80
C SER A 97 13.13 4.79 -10.60
N SER A 98 13.41 3.61 -10.06
CA SER A 98 14.23 2.65 -10.77
C SER A 98 13.46 1.94 -11.88
N ARG A 99 14.04 1.94 -13.07
CA ARG A 99 13.50 1.17 -14.19
C ARG A 99 14.40 -0.01 -14.49
N GLU A 100 15.36 -0.27 -13.62
CA GLU A 100 16.32 -1.31 -13.89
C GLU A 100 15.69 -2.69 -13.76
N GLU A 101 15.96 -3.51 -14.75
CA GLU A 101 15.37 -4.83 -14.79
C GLU A 101 15.67 -5.68 -13.55
N PRO A 102 16.91 -5.65 -13.01
CA PRO A 102 17.16 -6.43 -11.81
C PRO A 102 16.30 -6.03 -10.61
N ASP A 103 16.02 -4.73 -10.44
CA ASP A 103 15.15 -4.28 -9.35
C ASP A 103 13.72 -4.77 -9.57
N LEU A 104 13.25 -4.70 -10.79
CA LEU A 104 11.92 -5.15 -11.15
C LEU A 104 11.78 -6.65 -10.88
N GLU A 105 12.73 -7.43 -11.38
CA GLU A 105 12.70 -8.87 -11.18
C GLU A 105 12.74 -9.22 -9.71
N ARG A 106 13.62 -8.58 -8.97
CA ARG A 106 13.76 -8.91 -7.56
C ARG A 106 12.50 -8.58 -6.78
N ALA A 107 11.88 -7.44 -7.09
CA ALA A 107 10.66 -7.06 -6.37
C ALA A 107 9.57 -8.10 -6.59
N TYR A 108 9.39 -8.56 -7.82
CA TYR A 108 8.38 -9.57 -8.07
C TYR A 108 8.74 -10.93 -7.48
N GLU A 109 10.03 -11.29 -7.50
CA GLU A 109 10.47 -12.52 -6.86
C GLU A 109 10.18 -12.51 -5.37
N LEU A 110 10.30 -11.35 -4.74
CA LEU A 110 10.03 -11.24 -3.32
C LEU A 110 8.55 -11.12 -3.01
N GLY A 111 7.70 -11.01 -4.01
CA GLY A 111 6.26 -11.05 -3.79
C GLY A 111 5.52 -9.75 -3.98
N ALA A 112 6.13 -8.74 -4.61
CA ALA A 112 5.42 -7.50 -4.88
C ALA A 112 4.18 -7.77 -5.71
N ASN A 113 3.10 -7.09 -5.39
CA ASN A 113 1.85 -7.26 -6.13
C ASN A 113 1.82 -6.40 -7.38
N ALA A 114 2.51 -5.27 -7.37
CA ALA A 114 2.64 -4.43 -8.56
C ALA A 114 3.88 -3.55 -8.43
N TYR A 115 4.35 -3.01 -9.54
CA TYR A 115 5.55 -2.18 -9.59
C TYR A 115 5.23 -0.97 -10.46
N VAL A 116 5.34 0.22 -9.87
CA VAL A 116 5.02 1.44 -10.57
C VAL A 116 6.24 2.35 -10.57
N VAL A 117 6.64 2.84 -11.73
CA VAL A 117 7.82 3.68 -11.85
C VAL A 117 7.44 5.14 -11.69
N LYS A 118 8.23 5.87 -10.89
CA LYS A 118 8.01 7.30 -10.71
C LYS A 118 8.50 8.07 -11.95
N PRO A 119 7.88 9.18 -12.27
CA PRO A 119 6.78 9.81 -11.54
C PRO A 119 5.51 8.98 -11.68
N VAL A 120 4.74 8.90 -10.61
CA VAL A 120 3.57 8.06 -10.59
C VAL A 120 2.48 8.71 -11.40
N LYS A 121 2.00 8.02 -12.42
CA LYS A 121 0.84 8.44 -13.17
C LYS A 121 -0.33 7.72 -12.56
N PHE A 122 -1.19 8.45 -11.89
CA PHE A 122 -2.20 7.79 -11.06
C PHE A 122 -3.19 6.98 -11.87
N LYS A 123 -3.45 7.34 -13.11
CA LYS A 123 -4.27 6.48 -13.92
C LYS A 123 -3.63 5.10 -14.07
N GLU A 124 -2.33 5.07 -14.31
CA GLU A 124 -1.62 3.80 -14.44
C GLU A 124 -1.56 3.08 -13.10
N PHE A 125 -1.42 3.84 -12.02
CA PHE A 125 -1.44 3.26 -10.69
C PHE A 125 -2.78 2.58 -10.41
N ILE A 126 -3.89 3.26 -10.73
CA ILE A 126 -5.20 2.67 -10.49
C ILE A 126 -5.37 1.40 -11.34
N ASP A 127 -4.88 1.41 -12.56
CA ASP A 127 -4.95 0.21 -13.38
C ASP A 127 -4.15 -0.93 -12.77
N ALA A 128 -2.98 -0.62 -12.19
CA ALA A 128 -2.17 -1.63 -11.55
C ALA A 128 -2.87 -2.22 -10.32
N VAL A 129 -3.49 -1.37 -9.51
CA VAL A 129 -4.13 -1.90 -8.30
C VAL A 129 -5.38 -2.70 -8.62
N LYS A 130 -6.03 -2.43 -9.74
CA LYS A 130 -7.16 -3.26 -10.12
C LYS A 130 -6.75 -4.70 -10.37
N GLN A 131 -5.49 -4.92 -10.68
CA GLN A 131 -5.00 -6.28 -10.88
C GLN A 131 -4.75 -6.98 -9.55
N VAL A 132 -4.81 -6.25 -8.44
CA VAL A 132 -4.66 -6.81 -7.13
C VAL A 132 -6.05 -7.01 -6.55
N GLY A 133 -6.82 -7.81 -7.16
CA GLY A 133 -8.25 -8.00 -6.89
C GLY A 133 -8.76 -7.71 -5.49
N SER A 134 -8.19 -8.36 -4.48
CA SER A 134 -8.69 -8.17 -3.13
C SER A 134 -8.51 -6.74 -2.65
N PHE A 135 -7.44 -6.08 -3.07
CA PHE A 135 -7.24 -4.69 -2.70
C PHE A 135 -8.36 -3.83 -3.28
N TRP A 136 -8.68 -4.03 -4.55
CA TRP A 136 -9.73 -3.22 -5.17
C TRP A 136 -11.06 -3.42 -4.45
N ALA A 137 -11.36 -4.63 -4.09
CA ALA A 137 -12.62 -4.93 -3.40
C ALA A 137 -12.65 -4.30 -2.01
N VAL A 138 -11.50 -4.20 -1.35
CA VAL A 138 -11.44 -3.69 0.01
C VAL A 138 -11.48 -2.18 0.05
N ILE A 139 -10.74 -1.50 -0.82
CA ILE A 139 -10.67 -0.05 -0.73
C ILE A 139 -11.62 0.69 -1.64
N ASN A 140 -12.17 0.05 -2.63
CA ASN A 140 -13.13 0.71 -3.50
C ASN A 140 -14.37 1.05 -2.72
N GLU A 141 -14.74 2.33 -2.72
CA GLU A 141 -15.90 2.74 -1.97
C GLU A 141 -17.13 2.38 -2.77
N PRO A 142 -18.00 1.53 -2.26
CA PRO A 142 -19.18 1.18 -3.02
C PRO A 142 -20.12 2.39 -3.11
N PRO A 143 -21.02 2.40 -4.07
CA PRO A 143 -21.98 3.46 -4.13
C PRO A 143 -22.77 3.52 -2.82
N PRO A 144 -23.24 4.66 -2.46
CA PRO A 144 -24.01 4.74 -1.23
C PRO A 144 -25.22 3.91 -1.40
N VAL A 145 -25.72 3.61 -0.37
CA VAL A 145 -26.64 2.70 -0.40
C VAL A 145 -27.95 2.97 -0.45
N ALA A 146 -28.09 3.63 -1.12
CA ALA A 146 -29.20 3.25 -1.78
C ALA A 146 -28.85 1.94 -1.98
N SER A 147 -27.70 1.91 -2.23
CA SER A 147 -27.21 0.70 -2.34
C SER A 147 -27.32 -0.01 -1.11
N SER A 148 -27.46 0.55 -0.06
CA SER A 148 -27.42 -0.28 1.04
C SER A 148 -28.63 -1.07 1.01
N VAL A 149 -29.59 -0.57 0.48
CA VAL A 149 -30.75 -1.30 0.48
C VAL A 149 -30.50 -2.39 -0.35
N ALA A 150 -29.99 -2.09 -1.42
CA ALA A 150 -29.80 -3.12 -2.28
C ALA A 150 -28.82 -4.00 -1.72
N SER A 151 -27.92 -3.47 -1.06
CA SER A 151 -26.88 -4.32 -0.69
C SER A 151 -27.36 -5.39 0.16
N LYS A 152 -28.49 -5.29 0.65
CA LYS A 152 -28.83 -6.31 1.40
C LYS A 152 -29.24 -7.28 0.57
N LYS A 153 -29.61 -7.11 -0.52
CA LYS A 153 -29.99 -8.11 -1.19
C LYS A 153 -29.01 -8.48 -2.05
N ALA A 154 -28.31 -7.89 -2.34
CA ALA A 154 -27.49 -8.40 -3.22
C ALA A 154 -26.34 -8.67 -2.68
N SER A 155 -26.42 -8.75 -2.36
CA SER A 155 -25.44 -8.88 -1.88
C SER A 155 -24.76 -9.13 -2.30
#